data_78a8041b4a5011cebcb64b89f2b482f6
#
_entry.id   78a8041b4a5011cebcb64b89f2b482f6
#
_cell.length_a   1.000
_cell.length_b   1.000
_cell.length_c   1.000
_cell.angle_alpha   90.00
_cell.angle_beta   90.00
_cell.angle_gamma   90.00
#
_symmetry.space_group_name_H-M   'P 1'
#
loop_
_entity.id
_entity.type
_entity.pdbx_description
1 polymer ?
#
loop_
_entity_poly.entity_id
_entity_poly.type
_entity_poly.pdbx_seq_one_letter_code
_entity_poly.pdbx_strand_id
1 'polypeptide(L)'
;FIGGSDDSLNLVAFLEDQKKEEIPLSEIFAKIGLDKQNWDFRQTVEYLEFTHSDGVEMDFHFAIDVVTDLAAILLECSVSGSVNLQDLDEYNTPARRIRITVTPEEHDAMNKALADFAQNPLEYDLSEMMDNEEIQEMARDVEALRKELYEAAGRNRDYHVKAEDVKSLLPDWRGANGCIATNRIT
;
A
#
# COMPACT_ATOMS: atom_id res chain seq x y z
N PHE A 1 3.12 -1.88 -13.36
CA PHE A 1 1.84 -1.31 -12.95
C PHE A 1 1.89 0.21 -12.95
N ILE A 2 2.91 0.79 -12.41
CA ILE A 2 3.03 2.24 -12.29
C ILE A 2 3.77 2.76 -13.51
N GLY A 3 3.26 3.81 -14.14
CA GLY A 3 4.00 4.55 -15.16
C GLY A 3 3.35 4.66 -16.53
N GLY A 4 2.08 4.31 -16.67
CA GLY A 4 1.36 4.41 -17.96
C GLY A 4 0.29 5.47 -18.02
N SER A 5 -0.28 5.88 -16.88
CA SER A 5 -1.37 6.84 -16.83
C SER A 5 -0.97 8.16 -16.17
N ASP A 6 -1.71 9.23 -16.47
CA ASP A 6 -1.55 10.51 -15.78
C ASP A 6 -1.82 10.37 -14.28
N ASP A 7 -2.76 9.51 -13.88
CA ASP A 7 -3.08 9.21 -12.49
C ASP A 7 -1.88 8.59 -11.76
N SER A 8 -1.15 7.68 -12.41
CA SER A 8 0.07 7.09 -11.85
C SER A 8 1.16 8.14 -11.61
N LEU A 9 1.37 9.05 -12.57
CA LEU A 9 2.35 10.13 -12.44
C LEU A 9 1.95 11.12 -11.34
N ASN A 10 0.68 11.46 -11.24
CA ASN A 10 0.15 12.33 -10.19
C ASN A 10 0.25 11.68 -8.81
N LEU A 11 0.08 10.36 -8.71
CA LEU A 11 0.30 9.62 -7.46
C LEU A 11 1.77 9.67 -7.03
N VAL A 12 2.72 9.49 -7.94
CA VAL A 12 4.16 9.61 -7.64
C VAL A 12 4.47 11.02 -7.15
N ALA A 13 3.98 12.07 -7.84
CA ALA A 13 4.16 13.46 -7.43
C ALA A 13 3.57 13.74 -6.05
N PHE A 14 2.40 13.17 -5.73
CA PHE A 14 1.81 13.23 -4.40
C PHE A 14 2.73 12.59 -3.35
N LEU A 15 3.26 11.40 -3.62
CA LEU A 15 4.13 10.68 -2.68
C LEU A 15 5.47 11.41 -2.47
N GLU A 16 6.02 12.03 -3.51
CA GLU A 16 7.21 12.88 -3.42
C GLU A 16 7.00 14.09 -2.51
N ASP A 17 5.83 14.70 -2.58
CA ASP A 17 5.47 15.88 -1.79
C ASP A 17 5.28 15.57 -0.30
N GLN A 18 5.08 14.31 0.07
CA GLN A 18 4.99 13.90 1.47
C GLN A 18 6.35 13.97 2.15
N LYS A 19 6.42 14.64 3.30
CA LYS A 19 7.67 14.81 4.07
C LYS A 19 8.00 13.61 4.97
N LYS A 20 7.10 12.64 5.07
CA LYS A 20 7.22 11.45 5.93
C LYS A 20 7.81 10.29 5.14
N GLU A 21 8.60 9.45 5.80
CA GLU A 21 9.06 8.17 5.25
C GLU A 21 8.02 7.06 5.40
N GLU A 22 7.24 7.10 6.48
CA GLU A 22 6.08 6.22 6.69
C GLU A 22 4.78 7.00 6.52
N ILE A 23 3.92 6.53 5.64
CA ILE A 23 2.66 7.19 5.28
C ILE A 23 1.52 6.18 5.47
N PRO A 24 0.59 6.41 6.41
CA PRO A 24 -0.61 5.56 6.54
C PRO A 24 -1.49 5.64 5.29
N LEU A 25 -2.04 4.50 4.86
CA LEU A 25 -2.96 4.44 3.72
C LEU A 25 -4.16 5.37 3.91
N SER A 26 -4.72 5.41 5.13
CA SER A 26 -5.82 6.32 5.49
C SER A 26 -5.47 7.80 5.28
N GLU A 27 -4.21 8.19 5.53
CA GLU A 27 -3.76 9.57 5.30
C GLU A 27 -3.69 9.89 3.80
N ILE A 28 -3.24 8.94 2.97
CA ILE A 28 -3.26 9.08 1.51
C ILE A 28 -4.69 9.24 1.01
N PHE A 29 -5.59 8.35 1.44
CA PHE A 29 -6.99 8.38 1.07
C PHE A 29 -7.66 9.71 1.42
N ALA A 30 -7.43 10.20 2.64
CA ALA A 30 -8.01 11.47 3.09
C ALA A 30 -7.47 12.67 2.30
N LYS A 31 -6.18 12.69 1.98
CA LYS A 31 -5.55 13.81 1.26
C LYS A 31 -5.93 13.89 -0.22
N ILE A 32 -6.19 12.74 -0.85
CA ILE A 32 -6.59 12.65 -2.27
C ILE A 32 -8.11 12.72 -2.42
N GLY A 33 -8.88 12.35 -1.37
CA GLY A 33 -10.35 12.29 -1.40
C GLY A 33 -10.92 10.89 -1.63
N LEU A 34 -10.10 9.84 -1.69
CA LEU A 34 -10.53 8.45 -1.84
C LEU A 34 -11.38 7.94 -0.67
N ASP A 35 -11.20 8.49 0.52
CA ASP A 35 -11.97 8.16 1.72
C ASP A 35 -13.47 8.44 1.57
N LYS A 36 -13.85 9.40 0.72
CA LYS A 36 -15.25 9.76 0.45
C LYS A 36 -16.00 8.71 -0.38
N GLN A 37 -15.30 7.81 -1.05
CA GLN A 37 -15.90 6.78 -1.92
C GLN A 37 -16.27 5.50 -1.17
N ASN A 38 -15.91 5.37 0.09
CA ASN A 38 -16.26 4.20 0.91
C ASN A 38 -15.92 2.85 0.22
N TRP A 39 -14.71 2.77 -0.39
CA TRP A 39 -14.20 1.58 -1.09
C TRP A 39 -14.99 1.16 -2.34
N ASP A 40 -15.89 1.99 -2.84
CA ASP A 40 -16.56 1.82 -4.14
C ASP A 40 -15.93 2.77 -5.17
N PHE A 41 -15.09 2.24 -6.05
CA PHE A 41 -14.28 2.99 -7.00
C PHE A 41 -14.79 2.87 -8.45
N ARG A 42 -16.05 2.50 -8.63
CA ARG A 42 -16.64 2.28 -9.95
C ARG A 42 -16.82 3.56 -10.74
N GLN A 43 -17.19 4.63 -10.06
CA GLN A 43 -17.57 5.90 -10.71
C GLN A 43 -16.46 6.93 -10.63
N THR A 44 -16.30 7.66 -11.71
CA THR A 44 -15.48 8.87 -11.75
C THR A 44 -16.11 9.97 -10.89
N VAL A 45 -15.29 10.65 -10.10
CA VAL A 45 -15.71 11.74 -9.21
C VAL A 45 -14.79 12.94 -9.39
N GLU A 46 -15.34 14.14 -9.26
CA GLU A 46 -14.61 15.40 -9.52
C GLU A 46 -13.73 15.88 -8.35
N TYR A 47 -13.79 15.22 -7.20
CA TYR A 47 -13.10 15.67 -5.98
C TYR A 47 -11.82 14.88 -5.65
N LEU A 48 -11.34 14.06 -6.56
CA LEU A 48 -10.06 13.37 -6.40
C LEU A 48 -8.94 14.30 -6.87
N GLU A 49 -8.38 15.04 -5.93
CA GLU A 49 -7.37 16.05 -6.21
C GLU A 49 -6.42 16.24 -5.03
N PHE A 50 -5.26 16.80 -5.28
CA PHE A 50 -4.41 17.36 -4.25
C PHE A 50 -3.69 18.60 -4.75
N THR A 51 -3.31 19.49 -3.84
CA THR A 51 -2.46 20.63 -4.16
C THR A 51 -1.03 20.33 -3.75
N HIS A 52 -0.13 20.28 -4.72
CA HIS A 52 1.30 20.11 -4.51
C HIS A 52 1.89 21.31 -3.74
N SER A 53 3.01 21.11 -3.04
CA SER A 53 3.63 22.16 -2.20
C SER A 53 4.06 23.42 -2.96
N ASP A 54 4.25 23.33 -4.28
CA ASP A 54 4.51 24.46 -5.17
C ASP A 54 3.25 25.23 -5.62
N GLY A 55 2.05 24.76 -5.19
CA GLY A 55 0.76 25.38 -5.49
C GLY A 55 0.08 24.86 -6.76
N VAL A 56 0.64 23.84 -7.43
CA VAL A 56 0.00 23.21 -8.59
C VAL A 56 -1.08 22.25 -8.10
N GLU A 57 -2.29 22.38 -8.66
CA GLU A 57 -3.38 21.45 -8.45
C GLU A 57 -3.22 20.26 -9.41
N MET A 58 -3.40 19.06 -8.89
CA MET A 58 -3.32 17.79 -9.62
C MET A 58 -4.57 16.98 -9.37
N ASP A 59 -5.21 16.54 -10.45
CA ASP A 59 -6.44 15.77 -10.43
C ASP A 59 -6.15 14.29 -10.66
N PHE A 60 -7.03 13.43 -10.15
CA PHE A 60 -7.09 12.01 -10.49
C PHE A 60 -8.40 11.70 -11.21
N HIS A 61 -8.32 10.93 -12.28
CA HIS A 61 -9.49 10.61 -13.12
C HIS A 61 -10.20 9.35 -12.65
N PHE A 62 -9.43 8.28 -12.37
CA PHE A 62 -9.99 6.97 -12.05
C PHE A 62 -9.46 6.47 -10.70
N ALA A 63 -10.32 6.46 -9.71
CA ALA A 63 -9.96 5.99 -8.37
C ALA A 63 -9.39 4.57 -8.37
N ILE A 64 -9.95 3.67 -9.20
CA ILE A 64 -9.48 2.28 -9.27
C ILE A 64 -8.04 2.19 -9.79
N ASP A 65 -7.61 3.06 -10.68
CA ASP A 65 -6.24 3.11 -11.19
C ASP A 65 -5.27 3.49 -10.04
N VAL A 66 -5.60 4.55 -9.31
CA VAL A 66 -4.83 4.98 -8.13
C VAL A 66 -4.76 3.90 -7.06
N VAL A 67 -5.87 3.23 -6.77
CA VAL A 67 -5.95 2.16 -5.76
C VAL A 67 -5.12 0.94 -6.20
N THR A 68 -5.11 0.60 -7.49
CA THR A 68 -4.28 -0.47 -8.04
C THR A 68 -2.80 -0.15 -7.89
N ASP A 69 -2.39 1.07 -8.18
CA ASP A 69 -1.00 1.50 -7.99
C ASP A 69 -0.60 1.50 -6.51
N LEU A 70 -1.48 1.95 -5.61
CA LEU A 70 -1.24 1.86 -4.17
C LEU A 70 -1.10 0.40 -3.70
N ALA A 71 -1.88 -0.53 -4.26
CA ALA A 71 -1.76 -1.95 -3.96
C ALA A 71 -0.41 -2.52 -4.43
N ALA A 72 0.09 -2.12 -5.59
CA ALA A 72 1.41 -2.51 -6.08
C ALA A 72 2.54 -1.97 -5.17
N ILE A 73 2.44 -0.73 -4.73
CA ILE A 73 3.39 -0.13 -3.77
C ILE A 73 3.33 -0.86 -2.42
N LEU A 74 2.13 -1.21 -1.95
CA LEU A 74 1.97 -2.00 -0.72
C LEU A 74 2.59 -3.39 -0.81
N LEU A 75 2.47 -4.05 -1.96
CA LEU A 75 3.13 -5.33 -2.21
C LEU A 75 4.65 -5.17 -2.12
N GLU A 76 5.22 -4.17 -2.78
CA GLU A 76 6.65 -3.90 -2.71
C GLU A 76 7.11 -3.59 -1.27
N CYS A 77 6.36 -2.77 -0.53
CA CYS A 77 6.63 -2.50 0.87
C CYS A 77 6.56 -3.78 1.73
N SER A 78 5.68 -4.73 1.40
CA SER A 78 5.56 -6.00 2.12
C SER A 78 6.72 -6.95 1.86
N VAL A 79 7.29 -6.90 0.66
CA VAL A 79 8.41 -7.75 0.24
C VAL A 79 9.76 -7.15 0.63
N SER A 80 9.95 -5.86 0.33
CA SER A 80 11.25 -5.16 0.43
C SER A 80 11.33 -4.20 1.65
N GLY A 81 10.23 -4.04 2.40
CA GLY A 81 10.13 -3.14 3.55
C GLY A 81 9.84 -1.69 3.19
N SER A 82 10.18 -1.25 2.00
CA SER A 82 9.96 0.11 1.48
C SER A 82 10.08 0.13 -0.04
N VAL A 83 9.60 1.18 -0.67
CA VAL A 83 9.75 1.43 -2.10
C VAL A 83 10.64 2.66 -2.33
N ASN A 84 11.49 2.63 -3.35
CA ASN A 84 12.22 3.81 -3.79
C ASN A 84 11.39 4.53 -4.85
N LEU A 85 11.04 5.79 -4.60
CA LEU A 85 10.22 6.58 -5.52
C LEU A 85 10.86 6.72 -6.90
N GLN A 86 12.20 6.76 -6.97
CA GLN A 86 12.90 6.81 -8.24
C GLN A 86 12.64 5.58 -9.14
N ASP A 87 12.34 4.43 -8.56
CA ASP A 87 11.99 3.22 -9.32
C ASP A 87 10.59 3.31 -9.96
N LEU A 88 9.76 4.25 -9.49
CA LEU A 88 8.42 4.51 -10.01
C LEU A 88 8.42 5.53 -11.15
N ASP A 89 9.32 6.50 -11.10
CA ASP A 89 9.56 7.51 -12.17
C ASP A 89 11.04 7.92 -12.16
N GLU A 90 11.86 7.21 -12.91
CA GLU A 90 13.32 7.38 -12.93
C GLU A 90 13.81 8.71 -13.52
N TYR A 91 12.95 9.42 -14.27
CA TYR A 91 13.35 10.65 -14.96
C TYR A 91 13.19 11.93 -14.13
N ASN A 92 12.19 11.95 -13.25
CA ASN A 92 11.78 13.18 -12.55
C ASN A 92 11.87 13.06 -11.03
N THR A 93 11.88 11.86 -10.49
CA THR A 93 11.78 11.62 -9.06
C THR A 93 13.16 11.43 -8.42
N PRO A 94 13.51 12.17 -7.36
CA PRO A 94 14.75 11.95 -6.63
C PRO A 94 14.70 10.60 -5.89
N ALA A 95 15.87 9.99 -5.69
CA ALA A 95 16.02 8.77 -4.92
C ALA A 95 15.57 9.02 -3.47
N ARG A 96 14.43 8.44 -3.09
CA ARG A 96 13.85 8.52 -1.74
C ARG A 96 13.04 7.28 -1.46
N ARG A 97 13.26 6.68 -0.30
CA ARG A 97 12.50 5.51 0.12
C ARG A 97 11.34 5.93 1.01
N ILE A 98 10.19 5.35 0.73
CA ILE A 98 8.97 5.49 1.53
C ILE A 98 8.39 4.12 1.88
N ARG A 99 7.57 4.09 2.89
CA ARG A 99 6.76 2.92 3.26
C ARG A 99 5.32 3.36 3.46
N ILE A 100 4.39 2.68 2.80
CA ILE A 100 2.97 2.81 3.08
C ILE A 100 2.59 1.79 4.15
N THR A 101 1.94 2.23 5.21
CA THR A 101 1.41 1.38 6.27
C THR A 101 -0.08 1.21 6.11
N VAL A 102 -0.58 0.03 6.45
CA VAL A 102 -1.98 -0.36 6.26
C VAL A 102 -2.45 -1.16 7.47
N THR A 103 -3.68 -0.90 7.94
CA THR A 103 -4.33 -1.73 8.97
C THR A 103 -4.88 -3.02 8.35
N PRO A 104 -5.11 -4.07 9.16
CA PRO A 104 -5.76 -5.30 8.67
C PRO A 104 -7.12 -5.06 8.01
N GLU A 105 -7.91 -4.12 8.53
CA GLU A 105 -9.22 -3.74 8.00
C GLU A 105 -9.11 -3.06 6.64
N GLU A 106 -8.16 -2.13 6.48
CA GLU A 106 -7.87 -1.47 5.20
C GLU A 106 -7.36 -2.47 4.17
N HIS A 107 -6.50 -3.40 4.60
CA HIS A 107 -5.99 -4.45 3.72
C HIS A 107 -7.13 -5.34 3.22
N ASP A 108 -8.06 -5.74 4.09
CA ASP A 108 -9.21 -6.56 3.72
C ASP A 108 -10.17 -5.80 2.80
N ALA A 109 -10.38 -4.49 3.04
CA ALA A 109 -11.20 -3.64 2.18
C ALA A 109 -10.57 -3.45 0.79
N MET A 110 -9.27 -3.23 0.71
CA MET A 110 -8.53 -3.16 -0.56
C MET A 110 -8.62 -4.47 -1.32
N ASN A 111 -8.43 -5.61 -0.65
CA ASN A 111 -8.57 -6.92 -1.27
C ASN A 111 -9.96 -7.14 -1.88
N LYS A 112 -11.03 -6.70 -1.20
CA LYS A 112 -12.39 -6.79 -1.74
C LYS A 112 -12.62 -5.86 -2.92
N ALA A 113 -12.12 -4.63 -2.87
CA ALA A 113 -12.24 -3.67 -3.96
C ALA A 113 -11.52 -4.14 -5.23
N LEU A 114 -10.29 -4.67 -5.10
CA LEU A 114 -9.55 -5.24 -6.22
C LEU A 114 -10.23 -6.50 -6.78
N ALA A 115 -10.81 -7.35 -5.93
CA ALA A 115 -11.57 -8.52 -6.37
C ALA A 115 -12.83 -8.13 -7.15
N ASP A 116 -13.53 -7.07 -6.71
CA ASP A 116 -14.71 -6.56 -7.40
C ASP A 116 -14.35 -6.06 -8.81
N PHE A 117 -13.28 -5.26 -8.93
CA PHE A 117 -12.81 -4.82 -10.24
C PHE A 117 -12.40 -5.98 -11.14
N ALA A 118 -11.65 -6.95 -10.61
CA ALA A 118 -11.21 -8.11 -11.37
C ALA A 118 -12.38 -8.97 -11.91
N GLN A 119 -13.49 -9.03 -11.17
CA GLN A 119 -14.69 -9.79 -11.54
C GLN A 119 -15.65 -9.00 -12.44
N ASN A 120 -15.73 -7.68 -12.25
CA ASN A 120 -16.73 -6.82 -12.89
C ASN A 120 -16.07 -5.57 -13.53
N PRO A 121 -15.01 -5.72 -14.36
CA PRO A 121 -14.25 -4.57 -14.86
C PRO A 121 -15.08 -3.62 -15.73
N LEU A 122 -16.11 -4.13 -16.41
CA LEU A 122 -17.00 -3.34 -17.28
C LEU A 122 -18.02 -2.48 -16.50
N GLU A 123 -18.12 -2.67 -15.18
CA GLU A 123 -18.96 -1.83 -14.32
C GLU A 123 -18.21 -0.55 -13.82
N TYR A 124 -16.95 -0.40 -14.22
CA TYR A 124 -16.11 0.74 -13.85
C TYR A 124 -16.04 1.75 -15.00
N ASP A 125 -16.16 3.03 -14.71
CA ASP A 125 -16.07 4.11 -15.72
C ASP A 125 -14.75 4.08 -16.49
N LEU A 126 -13.69 3.54 -15.89
CA LEU A 126 -12.39 3.31 -16.56
C LEU A 126 -12.56 2.48 -17.85
N SER A 127 -13.53 1.57 -17.89
CA SER A 127 -13.79 0.74 -19.07
C SER A 127 -14.26 1.52 -20.31
N GLU A 128 -14.74 2.76 -20.11
CA GLU A 128 -15.13 3.63 -21.23
C GLU A 128 -13.90 4.22 -21.96
N MET A 129 -12.74 4.19 -21.33
CA MET A 129 -11.49 4.73 -21.86
C MET A 129 -10.57 3.67 -22.49
N MET A 130 -10.94 2.40 -22.38
CA MET A 130 -10.15 1.26 -22.82
C MET A 130 -10.99 0.38 -23.74
N ASP A 131 -10.36 -0.39 -24.62
CA ASP A 131 -11.11 -1.41 -25.36
C ASP A 131 -11.36 -2.64 -24.44
N ASN A 132 -12.25 -3.53 -24.89
CA ASN A 132 -12.63 -4.71 -24.11
C ASN A 132 -11.47 -5.67 -23.82
N GLU A 133 -10.48 -5.75 -24.67
CA GLU A 133 -9.32 -6.61 -24.48
C GLU A 133 -8.39 -6.02 -23.42
N GLU A 134 -8.12 -4.72 -23.51
CA GLU A 134 -7.28 -3.99 -22.56
C GLU A 134 -7.86 -4.02 -21.14
N ILE A 135 -9.16 -3.74 -20.97
CA ILE A 135 -9.77 -3.75 -19.63
C ILE A 135 -9.80 -5.17 -19.02
N GLN A 136 -9.98 -6.21 -19.84
CA GLN A 136 -9.91 -7.60 -19.38
C GLN A 136 -8.49 -8.03 -19.04
N GLU A 137 -7.49 -7.54 -19.76
CA GLU A 137 -6.08 -7.77 -19.42
C GLU A 137 -5.73 -7.10 -18.09
N MET A 138 -6.10 -5.83 -17.92
CA MET A 138 -5.95 -5.13 -16.65
C MET A 138 -6.63 -5.86 -15.49
N ALA A 139 -7.85 -6.37 -15.69
CA ALA A 139 -8.57 -7.15 -14.68
C ALA A 139 -7.81 -8.42 -14.26
N ARG A 140 -7.19 -9.12 -15.21
CA ARG A 140 -6.34 -10.29 -14.91
C ARG A 140 -5.08 -9.91 -14.12
N ASP A 141 -4.45 -8.81 -14.47
CA ASP A 141 -3.26 -8.31 -13.79
C ASP A 141 -3.58 -7.86 -12.36
N VAL A 142 -4.71 -7.18 -12.17
CA VAL A 142 -5.21 -6.78 -10.85
C VAL A 142 -5.52 -7.99 -9.98
N GLU A 143 -6.10 -9.06 -10.55
CA GLU A 143 -6.36 -10.31 -9.80
C GLU A 143 -5.05 -10.99 -9.38
N ALA A 144 -4.03 -11.00 -10.24
CA ALA A 144 -2.70 -11.50 -9.89
C ALA A 144 -2.06 -10.69 -8.76
N LEU A 145 -2.06 -9.36 -8.88
CA LEU A 145 -1.57 -8.44 -7.85
C LEU A 145 -2.29 -8.64 -6.51
N ARG A 146 -3.62 -8.73 -6.54
CA ARG A 146 -4.45 -8.97 -5.36
C ARG A 146 -4.05 -10.26 -4.63
N LYS A 147 -3.85 -11.34 -5.36
CA LYS A 147 -3.42 -12.63 -4.77
C LYS A 147 -2.05 -12.54 -4.12
N GLU A 148 -1.09 -11.93 -4.80
CA GLU A 148 0.26 -11.75 -4.27
C GLU A 148 0.26 -10.88 -3.00
N LEU A 149 -0.51 -9.78 -3.01
CA LEU A 149 -0.65 -8.89 -1.86
C LEU A 149 -1.30 -9.61 -0.67
N TYR A 150 -2.34 -10.42 -0.90
CA TYR A 150 -2.99 -11.21 0.13
C TYR A 150 -2.05 -12.26 0.74
N GLU A 151 -1.28 -12.97 -0.08
CA GLU A 151 -0.29 -13.95 0.39
C GLU A 151 0.85 -13.29 1.19
N ALA A 152 1.33 -12.13 0.74
CA ALA A 152 2.36 -11.37 1.45
C ALA A 152 1.89 -10.92 2.83
N ALA A 153 0.64 -10.45 2.94
CA ALA A 153 0.02 -10.09 4.22
C ALA A 153 -0.17 -11.30 5.15
N GLY A 154 -0.56 -12.46 4.63
CA GLY A 154 -0.67 -13.71 5.38
C GLY A 154 0.67 -14.13 5.98
N ARG A 155 1.74 -14.12 5.21
CA ARG A 155 3.10 -14.41 5.69
C ARG A 155 3.54 -13.48 6.81
N ASN A 156 3.24 -12.21 6.71
CA ASN A 156 3.58 -11.22 7.73
C ASN A 156 2.78 -11.44 9.03
N ARG A 157 1.49 -11.78 8.92
CA ARG A 157 0.66 -12.13 10.09
C ARG A 157 1.18 -13.36 10.81
N ASP A 158 1.52 -14.43 10.10
CA ASP A 158 2.05 -15.66 10.66
C ASP A 158 3.39 -15.43 11.37
N TYR A 159 4.24 -14.57 10.84
CA TYR A 159 5.51 -14.20 11.48
C TYR A 159 5.30 -13.46 12.80
N HIS A 160 4.35 -12.53 12.86
CA HIS A 160 4.03 -11.80 14.09
C HIS A 160 3.43 -12.70 15.17
N VAL A 161 2.51 -13.59 14.81
CA VAL A 161 1.93 -14.58 15.73
C VAL A 161 3.02 -15.48 16.31
N LYS A 162 3.91 -16.01 15.48
CA LYS A 162 5.03 -16.85 15.96
C LYS A 162 6.00 -16.09 16.86
N ALA A 163 6.26 -14.82 16.61
CA ALA A 163 7.14 -13.99 17.43
C ALA A 163 6.51 -13.66 18.80
N GLU A 164 5.20 -13.48 18.86
CA GLU A 164 4.47 -13.28 20.12
C GLU A 164 4.37 -14.58 20.93
N ASP A 165 4.10 -15.71 20.27
CA ASP A 165 4.10 -17.04 20.92
C ASP A 165 5.47 -17.39 21.51
N VAL A 166 6.56 -17.08 20.81
CA VAL A 166 7.92 -17.29 21.32
C VAL A 166 8.21 -16.40 22.53
N LYS A 167 7.72 -15.16 22.55
CA LYS A 167 7.89 -14.27 23.71
C LYS A 167 7.12 -14.77 24.93
N SER A 168 5.94 -15.38 24.74
CA SER A 168 5.14 -15.96 25.83
C SER A 168 5.70 -17.29 26.36
N LEU A 169 6.51 -17.99 25.57
CA LEU A 169 7.15 -19.25 25.93
C LEU A 169 8.53 -19.08 26.59
N LEU A 170 9.11 -17.88 26.55
CA LEU A 170 10.34 -17.58 27.28
C LEU A 170 10.00 -17.41 28.76
N PRO A 171 10.53 -18.28 29.68
CA PRO A 171 10.35 -18.06 31.11
C PRO A 171 10.92 -16.71 31.50
N ASP A 172 10.24 -16.03 32.42
CA ASP A 172 10.66 -14.72 32.95
C ASP A 172 11.98 -14.86 33.73
N TRP A 173 13.09 -14.86 33.00
CA TRP A 173 14.44 -15.00 33.59
C TRP A 173 14.91 -13.74 34.36
N ARG A 174 14.08 -12.70 34.38
CA ARG A 174 14.36 -11.48 35.17
C ARG A 174 14.20 -11.65 36.67
N GLY A 175 13.72 -12.83 37.13
CA GLY A 175 13.57 -13.17 38.55
C GLY A 175 14.75 -13.89 39.20
N ALA A 176 15.80 -14.25 38.46
CA ALA A 176 16.92 -15.03 38.97
C ALA A 176 18.20 -14.17 39.16
N ASN A 177 18.11 -12.97 39.73
CA ASN A 177 19.25 -12.31 40.32
C ASN A 177 19.36 -12.70 41.81
N GLY A 178 19.65 -13.97 42.03
CA GLY A 178 20.01 -14.54 43.31
C GLY A 178 21.46 -14.97 43.28
N CYS A 179 22.32 -14.25 43.94
CA CYS A 179 23.61 -14.61 44.51
C CYS A 179 24.58 -15.42 43.64
N ILE A 180 25.50 -14.74 42.98
CA ILE A 180 26.82 -15.33 42.73
C ILE A 180 27.66 -15.08 43.98
N ALA A 181 27.80 -16.13 44.82
CA ALA A 181 28.76 -16.18 45.92
C ALA A 181 30.18 -16.16 45.35
N THR A 182 30.94 -15.13 45.67
CA THR A 182 32.37 -15.05 45.44
C THR A 182 33.07 -16.06 46.36
N ASN A 183 33.50 -17.20 45.82
CA ASN A 183 34.51 -18.01 46.49
C ASN A 183 35.90 -17.47 46.14
N ARG A 184 36.49 -16.77 47.08
CA ARG A 184 37.95 -16.57 47.15
C ARG A 184 38.52 -17.87 47.65
N ILE A 185 39.43 -18.48 46.88
CA ILE A 185 40.37 -19.49 47.36
C ILE A 185 41.72 -18.81 47.55
N THR A 186 42.18 -18.84 48.75
CA THR A 186 43.54 -18.53 49.16
C THR A 186 44.54 -19.52 48.60
#